data_ad32495db08d6cb3a7100ccab3fc25c0
#
_entry.id   ad32495db08d6cb3a7100ccab3fc25c0
#
_cell.length_a   1.000
_cell.length_b   1.000
_cell.length_c   1.000
_cell.angle_alpha   90.00
_cell.angle_beta   90.00
_cell.angle_gamma   90.00
#
_symmetry.space_group_name_H-M   'P 1'
#
loop_
_entity.id
_entity.type
_entity.pdbx_description
1 polymer ?
#
loop_
_entity_poly.entity_id
_entity_poly.type
_entity_poly.pdbx_seq_one_letter_code
_entity_poly.pdbx_strand_id
1 'polypeptide(L)'
;MKHTGSLLIVDDNPDILIAARLLLKQHYLSVKTTDNPFEIAGIINEQRKADQPIDVILLDMNFTQDSISGKEGFYWLKKIIEQDANIVVLLMTAYGDIQLAVDAIKAGASDFIAKPWQNEQLLGAVAAAFSHAKDKQQVGKLTRQKDGLNQVLNNQPFEFLGQSAAMQQVFTTIEKAAQTDANILITGESGTGKELTAHAIHQASMRHNQTFMSLDMGAVAQNLFESELFGHKKGAFTDAKSDRIGKFELAQGGSLFLDELGNLPLEHQAKLLAALQNRKITPVGGSKAVDIDIRLICATNDNLDQAVAEGRFRQDLLYRINTVEIRLPALRERSDDIPMLADYYLNHFAQKYKRNLTIKTHDMSLLCQYAWPGNVRELAHAIERAVILSDGDNLDVSSVIGSAGTTNHTTTNDNEAYDTFDLEILEQRTVRAALTHYQGNVSHAAKALGLTRGAMYRRLEKYGL
;
A
#
# COMPACT_ATOMS: atom_id res chain seq x y z
N MET A 1 -37.60 25.12 -11.26
CA MET A 1 -37.22 23.76 -11.67
C MET A 1 -37.55 22.81 -10.54
N LYS A 2 -38.12 21.64 -10.82
CA LYS A 2 -38.34 20.64 -9.77
C LYS A 2 -37.04 19.98 -9.38
N HIS A 3 -36.86 19.72 -8.08
CA HIS A 3 -35.71 18.99 -7.59
C HIS A 3 -35.73 17.53 -8.06
N THR A 4 -34.57 17.03 -8.48
CA THR A 4 -34.36 15.62 -8.80
C THR A 4 -34.22 14.85 -7.49
N GLY A 5 -35.20 14.00 -7.15
CA GLY A 5 -35.19 13.16 -5.96
C GLY A 5 -36.51 12.41 -5.85
N SER A 6 -36.49 11.26 -5.19
CA SER A 6 -37.63 10.39 -5.00
C SER A 6 -38.06 10.34 -3.54
N LEU A 7 -39.32 10.62 -3.29
CA LEU A 7 -39.92 10.71 -1.96
C LEU A 7 -41.02 9.67 -1.82
N LEU A 8 -41.06 8.97 -0.69
CA LEU A 8 -42.18 8.14 -0.27
C LEU A 8 -42.84 8.74 0.98
N ILE A 9 -44.18 8.87 0.98
CA ILE A 9 -44.97 9.31 2.13
C ILE A 9 -45.78 8.11 2.61
N VAL A 10 -45.67 7.81 3.90
CA VAL A 10 -46.35 6.69 4.53
C VAL A 10 -47.18 7.20 5.71
N ASP A 11 -48.50 7.13 5.60
CA ASP A 11 -49.46 7.64 6.60
C ASP A 11 -50.78 6.93 6.42
N ASP A 12 -51.45 6.48 7.46
CA ASP A 12 -52.73 5.81 7.37
C ASP A 12 -53.90 6.79 7.14
N ASN A 13 -53.66 8.09 7.29
CA ASN A 13 -54.67 9.13 7.02
C ASN A 13 -54.58 9.61 5.57
N PRO A 14 -55.64 9.33 4.74
CA PRO A 14 -55.66 9.71 3.32
C PRO A 14 -55.60 11.22 3.10
N ASP A 15 -56.17 12.04 4.00
CA ASP A 15 -56.13 13.50 3.87
C ASP A 15 -54.73 14.05 4.00
N ILE A 16 -53.94 13.49 4.92
CA ILE A 16 -52.51 13.81 5.11
C ILE A 16 -51.70 13.41 3.87
N LEU A 17 -51.95 12.20 3.34
CA LEU A 17 -51.26 11.75 2.12
C LEU A 17 -51.56 12.67 0.94
N ILE A 18 -52.83 13.07 0.74
CA ILE A 18 -53.23 13.97 -0.34
C ILE A 18 -52.59 15.35 -0.16
N ALA A 19 -52.66 15.94 1.04
CA ALA A 19 -52.13 17.27 1.32
C ALA A 19 -50.60 17.33 1.13
N ALA A 20 -49.87 16.39 1.72
CA ALA A 20 -48.42 16.30 1.59
C ALA A 20 -48.01 16.03 0.14
N ARG A 21 -48.70 15.12 -0.56
CA ARG A 21 -48.43 14.82 -1.98
C ARG A 21 -48.65 16.03 -2.88
N LEU A 22 -49.73 16.77 -2.73
CA LEU A 22 -50.04 17.94 -3.55
C LEU A 22 -48.98 19.02 -3.37
N LEU A 23 -48.57 19.29 -2.13
CA LEU A 23 -47.53 20.28 -1.81
C LEU A 23 -46.18 19.83 -2.39
N LEU A 24 -45.71 18.63 -2.09
CA LEU A 24 -44.40 18.17 -2.44
C LEU A 24 -44.23 17.86 -3.95
N LYS A 25 -45.31 17.45 -4.64
CA LYS A 25 -45.29 17.22 -6.10
C LYS A 25 -45.02 18.50 -6.92
N GLN A 26 -45.24 19.68 -6.33
CA GLN A 26 -44.88 20.95 -6.97
C GLN A 26 -43.38 21.15 -7.01
N HIS A 27 -42.64 20.64 -6.02
CA HIS A 27 -41.22 20.86 -5.80
C HIS A 27 -40.34 19.68 -6.21
N TYR A 28 -40.87 18.44 -6.16
CA TYR A 28 -40.10 17.20 -6.43
C TYR A 28 -40.69 16.44 -7.63
N LEU A 29 -39.86 15.71 -8.36
CA LEU A 29 -40.22 14.97 -9.57
C LEU A 29 -41.00 13.70 -9.24
N SER A 30 -40.58 12.94 -8.25
CA SER A 30 -41.15 11.66 -7.85
C SER A 30 -41.64 11.74 -6.39
N VAL A 31 -42.98 11.67 -6.22
CA VAL A 31 -43.61 11.60 -4.90
C VAL A 31 -44.61 10.46 -4.92
N LYS A 32 -44.29 9.40 -4.17
CA LYS A 32 -45.14 8.23 -3.96
C LYS A 32 -45.82 8.28 -2.59
N THR A 33 -46.95 7.65 -2.45
CA THR A 33 -47.73 7.59 -1.20
C THR A 33 -48.22 6.17 -0.99
N THR A 34 -48.24 5.71 0.25
CA THR A 34 -48.93 4.48 0.67
C THR A 34 -49.55 4.70 2.05
N ASP A 35 -50.72 4.11 2.26
CA ASP A 35 -51.42 4.07 3.56
C ASP A 35 -51.05 2.82 4.36
N ASN A 36 -50.31 1.91 3.75
CA ASN A 36 -49.93 0.62 4.32
C ASN A 36 -48.40 0.51 4.53
N PRO A 37 -47.91 0.57 5.77
CA PRO A 37 -46.47 0.50 6.04
C PRO A 37 -45.83 -0.85 5.63
N PHE A 38 -46.59 -1.93 5.49
CA PHE A 38 -46.10 -3.23 5.00
C PHE A 38 -45.63 -3.20 3.54
N GLU A 39 -46.11 -2.21 2.75
CA GLU A 39 -45.71 -2.04 1.36
C GLU A 39 -44.35 -1.33 1.18
N ILE A 40 -43.83 -0.69 2.23
CA ILE A 40 -42.58 0.10 2.17
C ILE A 40 -41.46 -0.71 1.51
N ALA A 41 -41.22 -1.94 1.98
CA ALA A 41 -40.13 -2.78 1.48
C ALA A 41 -40.32 -3.14 -0.01
N GLY A 42 -41.55 -3.39 -0.42
CA GLY A 42 -41.92 -3.65 -1.83
C GLY A 42 -41.63 -2.43 -2.71
N ILE A 43 -42.11 -1.25 -2.28
CA ILE A 43 -41.93 0.01 -3.01
C ILE A 43 -40.44 0.37 -3.15
N ILE A 44 -39.65 0.23 -2.09
CA ILE A 44 -38.18 0.48 -2.14
C ILE A 44 -37.53 -0.42 -3.19
N ASN A 45 -37.87 -1.73 -3.19
CA ASN A 45 -37.29 -2.68 -4.14
C ASN A 45 -37.72 -2.43 -5.58
N GLU A 46 -38.99 -2.10 -5.80
CA GLU A 46 -39.54 -1.76 -7.11
C GLU A 46 -38.85 -0.51 -7.68
N GLN A 47 -38.73 0.54 -6.87
CA GLN A 47 -38.09 1.79 -7.29
C GLN A 47 -36.57 1.63 -7.56
N ARG A 48 -35.92 0.79 -6.79
CA ARG A 48 -34.49 0.44 -7.04
C ARG A 48 -34.33 -0.28 -8.39
N LYS A 49 -35.27 -1.20 -8.75
CA LYS A 49 -35.27 -1.89 -10.05
C LYS A 49 -35.57 -0.94 -11.22
N ALA A 50 -36.36 0.09 -10.97
CA ALA A 50 -36.69 1.12 -11.96
C ALA A 50 -35.62 2.21 -12.13
N ASP A 51 -34.47 2.08 -11.48
CA ASP A 51 -33.38 3.07 -11.43
C ASP A 51 -33.81 4.44 -10.90
N GLN A 52 -34.80 4.44 -10.01
CA GLN A 52 -35.33 5.61 -9.32
C GLN A 52 -35.39 5.35 -7.80
N PRO A 53 -34.24 5.15 -7.13
CA PRO A 53 -34.22 4.81 -5.71
C PRO A 53 -34.93 5.88 -4.87
N ILE A 54 -35.55 5.45 -3.78
CA ILE A 54 -36.15 6.36 -2.79
C ILE A 54 -35.01 7.01 -1.99
N ASP A 55 -35.00 8.34 -1.96
CA ASP A 55 -34.01 9.12 -1.22
C ASP A 55 -34.50 9.46 0.19
N VAL A 56 -35.76 9.84 0.30
CA VAL A 56 -36.38 10.34 1.54
C VAL A 56 -37.69 9.61 1.78
N ILE A 57 -37.95 9.23 3.04
CA ILE A 57 -39.27 8.70 3.47
C ILE A 57 -39.83 9.62 4.55
N LEU A 58 -41.04 10.11 4.34
CA LEU A 58 -41.88 10.69 5.39
C LEU A 58 -42.72 9.55 5.98
N LEU A 59 -42.50 9.25 7.25
CA LEU A 59 -43.10 8.10 7.94
C LEU A 59 -43.93 8.56 9.13
N ASP A 60 -45.17 8.16 9.17
CA ASP A 60 -46.00 8.36 10.36
C ASP A 60 -45.48 7.54 11.55
N MET A 61 -45.59 8.09 12.73
CA MET A 61 -45.21 7.39 13.96
C MET A 61 -46.27 6.45 14.47
N ASN A 62 -47.57 6.73 14.19
CA ASN A 62 -48.71 5.99 14.72
C ASN A 62 -49.59 5.55 13.56
N PHE A 63 -49.78 4.27 13.43
CA PHE A 63 -50.74 3.66 12.50
C PHE A 63 -51.97 3.13 13.28
N THR A 64 -52.97 2.69 12.59
CA THR A 64 -54.31 2.32 13.13
C THR A 64 -54.29 1.32 14.28
N GLN A 65 -53.24 0.55 14.44
CA GLN A 65 -53.09 -0.43 15.54
C GLN A 65 -52.47 0.13 16.83
N ASP A 66 -51.78 1.27 16.76
CA ASP A 66 -51.11 1.90 17.92
C ASP A 66 -51.20 3.43 17.83
N SER A 67 -52.37 3.96 18.23
CA SER A 67 -52.64 5.40 18.09
C SER A 67 -51.88 6.28 19.08
N ILE A 68 -51.10 5.76 20.04
CA ILE A 68 -50.53 6.56 21.17
C ILE A 68 -49.05 6.26 21.44
N SER A 69 -48.52 5.05 21.21
CA SER A 69 -47.19 4.66 21.75
C SER A 69 -46.00 4.94 20.82
N GLY A 70 -46.24 5.20 19.53
CA GLY A 70 -45.19 5.43 18.54
C GLY A 70 -44.29 4.22 18.22
N LYS A 71 -44.56 3.06 18.86
CA LYS A 71 -43.74 1.84 18.68
C LYS A 71 -43.69 1.33 17.26
N GLU A 72 -44.79 1.49 16.51
CA GLU A 72 -44.88 1.06 15.12
C GLU A 72 -43.96 1.91 14.22
N GLY A 73 -43.91 3.23 14.40
CA GLY A 73 -43.01 4.12 13.66
C GLY A 73 -41.56 3.77 13.89
N PHE A 74 -41.16 3.45 15.15
CA PHE A 74 -39.80 2.99 15.44
C PHE A 74 -39.49 1.64 14.81
N TYR A 75 -40.42 0.71 14.80
CA TYR A 75 -40.25 -0.59 14.15
C TYR A 75 -39.97 -0.43 12.65
N TRP A 76 -40.78 0.40 11.96
CA TRP A 76 -40.60 0.64 10.54
C TRP A 76 -39.36 1.47 10.24
N LEU A 77 -39.04 2.46 11.04
CA LEU A 77 -37.76 3.20 10.95
C LEU A 77 -36.56 2.26 10.93
N LYS A 78 -36.51 1.34 11.89
CA LYS A 78 -35.42 0.34 11.97
C LYS A 78 -35.39 -0.55 10.74
N LYS A 79 -36.52 -1.04 10.27
CA LYS A 79 -36.65 -1.87 9.07
C LYS A 79 -36.19 -1.16 7.80
N ILE A 80 -36.52 0.11 7.64
CA ILE A 80 -36.10 0.94 6.51
C ILE A 80 -34.58 1.10 6.51
N ILE A 81 -33.99 1.44 7.67
CA ILE A 81 -32.53 1.65 7.80
C ILE A 81 -31.78 0.33 7.57
N GLU A 82 -32.27 -0.80 8.07
CA GLU A 82 -31.70 -2.13 7.82
C GLU A 82 -31.74 -2.51 6.33
N GLN A 83 -32.79 -2.11 5.60
CA GLN A 83 -32.93 -2.41 4.18
C GLN A 83 -32.05 -1.52 3.30
N ASP A 84 -31.96 -0.23 3.60
CA ASP A 84 -31.08 0.72 2.92
C ASP A 84 -30.67 1.87 3.83
N ALA A 85 -29.43 1.84 4.30
CA ALA A 85 -28.87 2.86 5.17
C ALA A 85 -28.73 4.25 4.50
N ASN A 86 -28.85 4.34 3.17
CA ASN A 86 -28.76 5.64 2.46
C ASN A 86 -30.09 6.39 2.48
N ILE A 87 -31.19 5.71 2.74
CA ILE A 87 -32.51 6.37 2.83
C ILE A 87 -32.53 7.26 4.08
N VAL A 88 -33.02 8.47 3.90
CA VAL A 88 -33.22 9.44 5.00
C VAL A 88 -34.68 9.40 5.42
N VAL A 89 -34.95 9.15 6.69
CA VAL A 89 -36.29 9.05 7.23
C VAL A 89 -36.62 10.29 8.05
N LEU A 90 -37.70 10.96 7.71
CA LEU A 90 -38.37 12.01 8.50
C LEU A 90 -39.61 11.41 9.15
N LEU A 91 -39.76 11.56 10.47
CA LEU A 91 -40.90 11.08 11.19
C LEU A 91 -41.99 12.16 11.29
N MET A 92 -43.26 11.78 11.10
CA MET A 92 -44.39 12.65 11.33
C MET A 92 -45.05 12.25 12.66
N THR A 93 -45.23 13.21 13.57
CA THR A 93 -45.77 12.96 14.92
C THR A 93 -46.97 13.80 15.20
N ALA A 94 -47.89 13.32 16.04
CA ALA A 94 -48.96 14.16 16.61
C ALA A 94 -48.36 15.17 17.59
N TYR A 95 -49.01 16.31 17.75
CA TYR A 95 -48.54 17.44 18.55
C TYR A 95 -48.30 17.07 20.02
N GLY A 96 -47.07 17.27 20.52
CA GLY A 96 -46.79 17.37 21.97
C GLY A 96 -45.73 16.50 22.59
N ASP A 97 -45.14 15.54 21.87
CA ASP A 97 -44.17 14.61 22.52
C ASP A 97 -42.72 14.85 22.09
N ILE A 98 -42.06 15.81 22.79
CA ILE A 98 -40.63 16.14 22.56
C ILE A 98 -39.73 14.95 22.91
N GLN A 99 -40.13 14.11 23.90
CA GLN A 99 -39.32 12.94 24.27
C GLN A 99 -39.32 11.90 23.16
N LEU A 100 -40.47 11.67 22.53
CA LEU A 100 -40.61 10.77 21.40
C LEU A 100 -39.74 11.20 20.19
N ALA A 101 -39.68 12.52 19.94
CA ALA A 101 -38.86 13.10 18.90
C ALA A 101 -37.34 12.89 19.17
N VAL A 102 -36.88 13.07 20.40
CA VAL A 102 -35.49 12.83 20.79
C VAL A 102 -35.13 11.35 20.63
N ASP A 103 -36.04 10.44 21.04
CA ASP A 103 -35.79 9.01 20.93
C ASP A 103 -35.81 8.55 19.45
N ALA A 104 -36.59 9.20 18.59
CA ALA A 104 -36.62 8.99 17.16
C ALA A 104 -35.27 9.33 16.48
N ILE A 105 -34.66 10.45 16.83
CA ILE A 105 -33.33 10.85 16.31
C ILE A 105 -32.27 9.86 16.79
N LYS A 106 -32.33 9.43 18.07
CA LYS A 106 -31.41 8.38 18.59
C LYS A 106 -31.58 7.04 17.87
N ALA A 107 -32.80 6.74 17.41
CA ALA A 107 -33.08 5.52 16.66
C ALA A 107 -32.66 5.60 15.17
N GLY A 108 -32.21 6.77 14.70
CA GLY A 108 -31.67 6.97 13.34
C GLY A 108 -32.55 7.75 12.38
N ALA A 109 -33.67 8.34 12.85
CA ALA A 109 -34.40 9.33 12.06
C ALA A 109 -33.55 10.59 11.86
N SER A 110 -33.68 11.23 10.70
CA SER A 110 -32.93 12.45 10.41
C SER A 110 -33.55 13.68 11.08
N ASP A 111 -34.86 13.72 11.13
CA ASP A 111 -35.61 14.80 11.74
C ASP A 111 -37.06 14.36 12.00
N PHE A 112 -37.88 15.21 12.60
CA PHE A 112 -39.29 14.99 12.81
C PHE A 112 -40.12 16.19 12.44
N ILE A 113 -41.43 15.98 12.10
CA ILE A 113 -42.39 17.02 11.74
C ILE A 113 -43.65 16.80 12.55
N ALA A 114 -44.08 17.84 13.26
CA ALA A 114 -45.34 17.80 14.03
C ALA A 114 -46.56 17.97 13.09
N LYS A 115 -47.61 17.19 13.30
CA LYS A 115 -48.92 17.32 12.64
C LYS A 115 -49.83 18.17 13.55
N PRO A 116 -50.60 19.18 13.00
CA PRO A 116 -50.54 19.68 11.61
C PRO A 116 -49.32 20.57 11.39
N TRP A 117 -48.68 20.47 10.22
CA TRP A 117 -47.51 21.27 9.85
C TRP A 117 -47.90 22.56 9.11
N GLN A 118 -46.95 23.52 9.10
CA GLN A 118 -46.95 24.63 8.17
C GLN A 118 -46.22 24.23 6.88
N ASN A 119 -46.68 24.70 5.73
CA ASN A 119 -46.11 24.31 4.43
C ASN A 119 -44.63 24.60 4.31
N GLU A 120 -44.16 25.75 4.82
CA GLU A 120 -42.77 26.16 4.82
C GLU A 120 -41.91 25.23 5.68
N GLN A 121 -42.46 24.76 6.80
CA GLN A 121 -41.77 23.86 7.71
C GLN A 121 -41.60 22.47 7.06
N LEU A 122 -42.62 21.91 6.46
CA LEU A 122 -42.53 20.65 5.74
C LEU A 122 -41.56 20.72 4.57
N LEU A 123 -41.63 21.79 3.77
CA LEU A 123 -40.73 22.00 2.64
C LEU A 123 -39.26 22.15 3.11
N GLY A 124 -39.03 22.89 4.19
CA GLY A 124 -37.67 23.08 4.76
C GLY A 124 -37.08 21.76 5.27
N ALA A 125 -37.85 20.97 6.03
CA ALA A 125 -37.40 19.69 6.55
C ALA A 125 -37.11 18.67 5.43
N VAL A 126 -37.97 18.61 4.43
CA VAL A 126 -37.80 17.70 3.26
C VAL A 126 -36.57 18.13 2.43
N ALA A 127 -36.36 19.45 2.24
CA ALA A 127 -35.18 19.94 1.53
C ALA A 127 -33.87 19.61 2.27
N ALA A 128 -33.83 19.76 3.60
CA ALA A 128 -32.70 19.35 4.45
C ALA A 128 -32.47 17.81 4.35
N ALA A 129 -33.52 17.02 4.39
CA ALA A 129 -33.44 15.57 4.25
C ALA A 129 -32.84 15.13 2.88
N PHE A 130 -33.23 15.78 1.79
CA PHE A 130 -32.63 15.51 0.48
C PHE A 130 -31.17 15.92 0.41
N SER A 131 -30.76 17.04 1.02
CA SER A 131 -29.35 17.39 1.13
C SER A 131 -28.57 16.31 1.87
N HIS A 132 -29.10 15.85 3.00
CA HIS A 132 -28.47 14.78 3.80
C HIS A 132 -28.43 13.44 3.05
N ALA A 133 -29.48 13.08 2.29
CA ALA A 133 -29.49 11.87 1.46
C ALA A 133 -28.41 11.94 0.37
N LYS A 134 -28.26 13.10 -0.30
CA LYS A 134 -27.23 13.32 -1.30
C LYS A 134 -25.82 13.20 -0.73
N ASP A 135 -25.58 13.77 0.45
CA ASP A 135 -24.27 13.67 1.15
C ASP A 135 -23.96 12.21 1.51
N LYS A 136 -24.94 11.46 2.05
CA LYS A 136 -24.80 10.02 2.33
C LYS A 136 -24.46 9.22 1.06
N GLN A 137 -25.18 9.45 -0.04
CA GLN A 137 -24.93 8.79 -1.32
C GLN A 137 -23.52 9.10 -1.86
N GLN A 138 -23.09 10.36 -1.76
CA GLN A 138 -21.75 10.77 -2.20
C GLN A 138 -20.66 10.12 -1.37
N VAL A 139 -20.79 10.10 -0.05
CA VAL A 139 -19.88 9.39 0.86
C VAL A 139 -19.85 7.90 0.53
N GLY A 140 -21.03 7.26 0.36
CA GLY A 140 -21.11 5.84 0.00
C GLY A 140 -20.47 5.52 -1.36
N LYS A 141 -20.60 6.41 -2.36
CA LYS A 141 -19.93 6.28 -3.65
C LYS A 141 -18.42 6.40 -3.53
N LEU A 142 -17.93 7.39 -2.79
CA LEU A 142 -16.50 7.58 -2.55
C LEU A 142 -15.89 6.42 -1.78
N THR A 143 -16.61 5.88 -0.78
CA THR A 143 -16.17 4.69 -0.03
C THR A 143 -16.05 3.47 -0.95
N ARG A 144 -17.07 3.19 -1.78
CA ARG A 144 -17.00 2.08 -2.75
C ARG A 144 -15.88 2.25 -3.78
N GLN A 145 -15.63 3.48 -4.24
CA GLN A 145 -14.51 3.76 -5.14
C GLN A 145 -13.16 3.53 -4.44
N LYS A 146 -13.03 3.99 -3.20
CA LYS A 146 -11.84 3.73 -2.36
C LYS A 146 -11.62 2.23 -2.18
N ASP A 147 -12.67 1.49 -1.80
CA ASP A 147 -12.59 0.03 -1.56
C ASP A 147 -12.23 -0.72 -2.84
N GLY A 148 -12.81 -0.34 -3.98
CA GLY A 148 -12.47 -0.91 -5.29
C GLY A 148 -11.00 -0.64 -5.67
N LEU A 149 -10.50 0.58 -5.45
CA LEU A 149 -9.10 0.92 -5.67
C LEU A 149 -8.18 0.13 -4.74
N ASN A 150 -8.53 0.01 -3.45
CA ASN A 150 -7.77 -0.78 -2.49
C ASN A 150 -7.72 -2.26 -2.90
N GLN A 151 -8.83 -2.84 -3.37
CA GLN A 151 -8.84 -4.20 -3.88
C GLN A 151 -7.91 -4.39 -5.08
N VAL A 152 -7.88 -3.46 -6.02
CA VAL A 152 -6.96 -3.52 -7.17
C VAL A 152 -5.50 -3.39 -6.73
N LEU A 153 -5.21 -2.49 -5.79
CA LEU A 153 -3.86 -2.28 -5.27
C LEU A 153 -3.37 -3.46 -4.41
N ASN A 154 -4.26 -4.05 -3.61
CA ASN A 154 -3.91 -5.14 -2.69
C ASN A 154 -3.96 -6.53 -3.37
N ASN A 155 -4.68 -6.69 -4.49
CA ASN A 155 -4.86 -7.96 -5.21
C ASN A 155 -3.75 -8.26 -6.24
N GLN A 156 -2.59 -7.62 -6.17
CA GLN A 156 -1.46 -8.16 -6.91
C GLN A 156 -1.14 -9.56 -6.35
N PRO A 157 -1.04 -10.60 -7.19
CA PRO A 157 -0.71 -11.95 -6.74
C PRO A 157 0.75 -11.97 -6.27
N PHE A 158 0.94 -11.65 -4.99
CA PHE A 158 2.24 -11.81 -4.33
C PHE A 158 2.30 -13.22 -3.74
N GLU A 159 2.92 -14.13 -4.46
CA GLU A 159 3.24 -15.44 -3.89
C GLU A 159 4.50 -15.32 -3.04
N PHE A 160 4.32 -15.29 -1.71
CA PHE A 160 5.41 -15.32 -0.76
C PHE A 160 5.78 -16.77 -0.45
N LEU A 161 6.73 -17.30 -1.24
CA LEU A 161 7.09 -18.70 -1.27
C LEU A 161 8.24 -19.03 -0.32
N GLY A 162 8.16 -20.18 0.34
CA GLY A 162 9.21 -20.75 1.19
C GLY A 162 8.72 -22.01 1.90
N GLN A 163 9.54 -23.06 1.90
CA GLN A 163 9.25 -24.33 2.58
C GLN A 163 10.31 -24.68 3.63
N SER A 164 11.45 -24.00 3.63
CA SER A 164 12.52 -24.21 4.59
C SER A 164 12.07 -23.96 6.03
N ALA A 165 12.67 -24.62 7.00
CA ALA A 165 12.37 -24.44 8.41
C ALA A 165 12.53 -22.98 8.86
N ALA A 166 13.52 -22.27 8.32
CA ALA A 166 13.74 -20.85 8.58
C ALA A 166 12.57 -19.98 8.10
N MET A 167 12.03 -20.23 6.89
CA MET A 167 10.86 -19.50 6.38
C MET A 167 9.57 -19.87 7.11
N GLN A 168 9.39 -21.10 7.56
CA GLN A 168 8.24 -21.49 8.37
C GLN A 168 8.18 -20.74 9.70
N GLN A 169 9.33 -20.45 10.32
CA GLN A 169 9.42 -19.60 11.50
C GLN A 169 9.00 -18.15 11.18
N VAL A 170 9.42 -17.62 10.02
CA VAL A 170 9.02 -16.30 9.54
C VAL A 170 7.50 -16.25 9.36
N PHE A 171 6.89 -17.22 8.66
CA PHE A 171 5.45 -17.29 8.47
C PHE A 171 4.67 -17.35 9.78
N THR A 172 5.11 -18.18 10.72
CA THR A 172 4.50 -18.26 12.04
C THR A 172 4.57 -16.92 12.79
N THR A 173 5.67 -16.20 12.66
CA THR A 173 5.83 -14.87 13.28
C THR A 173 4.94 -13.84 12.60
N ILE A 174 4.82 -13.89 11.27
CA ILE A 174 3.91 -13.03 10.50
C ILE A 174 2.47 -13.23 10.97
N GLU A 175 2.00 -14.47 11.06
CA GLU A 175 0.63 -14.79 11.48
C GLU A 175 0.31 -14.24 12.89
N LYS A 176 1.23 -14.42 13.84
CA LYS A 176 1.07 -13.89 15.20
C LYS A 176 1.07 -12.36 15.24
N ALA A 177 2.04 -11.74 14.58
CA ALA A 177 2.19 -10.29 14.54
C ALA A 177 1.03 -9.62 13.80
N ALA A 178 0.50 -10.26 12.75
CA ALA A 178 -0.59 -9.73 11.93
C ALA A 178 -1.88 -9.49 12.72
N GLN A 179 -2.12 -10.28 13.76
CA GLN A 179 -3.30 -10.19 14.64
C GLN A 179 -3.30 -8.95 15.55
N THR A 180 -2.21 -8.19 15.58
CA THR A 180 -2.02 -7.03 16.45
C THR A 180 -1.78 -5.76 15.63
N ASP A 181 -1.98 -4.58 16.22
CA ASP A 181 -1.59 -3.29 15.64
C ASP A 181 -0.15 -2.87 16.02
N ALA A 182 0.67 -3.81 16.49
CA ALA A 182 2.07 -3.55 16.82
C ALA A 182 2.86 -3.09 15.60
N ASN A 183 3.82 -2.18 15.82
CA ASN A 183 4.78 -1.82 14.80
C ASN A 183 5.71 -3.01 14.52
N ILE A 184 6.07 -3.21 13.27
CA ILE A 184 6.91 -4.33 12.83
C ILE A 184 8.15 -3.78 12.14
N LEU A 185 9.31 -4.32 12.53
CA LEU A 185 10.58 -4.09 11.88
C LEU A 185 11.01 -5.36 11.14
N ILE A 186 11.16 -5.26 9.82
CA ILE A 186 11.64 -6.35 8.96
C ILE A 186 13.12 -6.11 8.68
N THR A 187 13.97 -7.03 9.11
CA THR A 187 15.41 -6.97 8.88
C THR A 187 15.86 -8.07 7.91
N GLY A 188 16.87 -7.81 7.12
CA GLY A 188 17.43 -8.79 6.17
C GLY A 188 18.13 -8.14 5.00
N GLU A 189 18.99 -8.90 4.35
CA GLU A 189 19.77 -8.44 3.20
C GLU A 189 18.89 -7.94 2.04
N SER A 190 19.49 -7.16 1.14
CA SER A 190 18.78 -6.72 -0.08
C SER A 190 18.35 -7.94 -0.90
N GLY A 191 17.13 -7.89 -1.46
CA GLY A 191 16.60 -8.96 -2.30
C GLY A 191 16.07 -10.19 -1.57
N THR A 192 15.96 -10.21 -0.22
CA THR A 192 15.41 -11.33 0.55
C THR A 192 13.89 -11.45 0.51
N GLY A 193 13.17 -10.37 0.11
CA GLY A 193 11.71 -10.32 0.02
C GLY A 193 11.04 -9.50 1.12
N LYS A 194 11.70 -8.47 1.67
CA LYS A 194 11.15 -7.61 2.74
C LYS A 194 9.81 -6.96 2.37
N GLU A 195 9.67 -6.49 1.13
CA GLU A 195 8.42 -5.90 0.63
C GLU A 195 7.29 -6.93 0.56
N LEU A 196 7.57 -8.14 0.06
CA LEU A 196 6.61 -9.26 0.05
C LEU A 196 6.16 -9.62 1.47
N THR A 197 7.10 -9.59 2.44
CA THR A 197 6.80 -9.81 3.85
C THR A 197 5.85 -8.76 4.40
N ALA A 198 6.08 -7.48 4.09
CA ALA A 198 5.21 -6.38 4.52
C ALA A 198 3.79 -6.53 3.93
N HIS A 199 3.68 -6.91 2.66
CA HIS A 199 2.39 -7.25 2.05
C HIS A 199 1.71 -8.43 2.72
N ALA A 200 2.43 -9.53 3.01
CA ALA A 200 1.90 -10.69 3.70
C ALA A 200 1.36 -10.34 5.10
N ILE A 201 2.10 -9.50 5.86
CA ILE A 201 1.66 -8.99 7.15
C ILE A 201 0.36 -8.19 7.04
N HIS A 202 0.26 -7.31 6.05
CA HIS A 202 -0.94 -6.51 5.82
C HIS A 202 -2.13 -7.39 5.45
N GLN A 203 -1.96 -8.33 4.50
CA GLN A 203 -3.02 -9.25 4.08
C GLN A 203 -3.52 -10.17 5.20
N ALA A 204 -2.64 -10.61 6.09
CA ALA A 204 -3.01 -11.42 7.25
C ALA A 204 -3.63 -10.60 8.40
N SER A 205 -3.66 -9.26 8.32
CA SER A 205 -4.10 -8.38 9.40
C SER A 205 -5.59 -8.06 9.36
N MET A 206 -6.11 -7.52 10.47
CA MET A 206 -7.47 -6.98 10.52
C MET A 206 -7.68 -5.78 9.57
N ARG A 207 -6.61 -5.16 9.08
CA ARG A 207 -6.62 -4.03 8.14
C ARG A 207 -6.47 -4.45 6.67
N HIS A 208 -6.58 -5.75 6.35
CA HIS A 208 -6.34 -6.30 4.99
C HIS A 208 -7.18 -5.65 3.88
N ASN A 209 -8.39 -5.16 4.21
CA ASN A 209 -9.28 -4.46 3.27
C ASN A 209 -9.01 -2.94 3.19
N GLN A 210 -8.09 -2.43 4.01
CA GLN A 210 -7.72 -1.02 4.02
C GLN A 210 -6.51 -0.75 3.12
N THR A 211 -6.15 0.52 2.98
CA THR A 211 -5.05 0.94 2.12
C THR A 211 -3.71 0.40 2.66
N PHE A 212 -2.92 -0.25 1.80
CA PHE A 212 -1.50 -0.48 2.00
C PHE A 212 -0.71 0.57 1.23
N MET A 213 0.03 1.40 1.94
CA MET A 213 0.82 2.46 1.32
C MET A 213 2.30 2.19 1.56
N SER A 214 3.09 2.12 0.49
CA SER A 214 4.53 1.94 0.56
C SER A 214 5.28 3.23 0.23
N LEU A 215 6.44 3.39 0.86
CA LEU A 215 7.41 4.45 0.58
C LEU A 215 8.83 3.88 0.73
N ASP A 216 9.58 3.91 -0.37
CA ASP A 216 11.00 3.59 -0.38
C ASP A 216 11.79 4.87 -0.02
N MET A 217 12.46 4.83 1.14
CA MET A 217 13.20 5.97 1.69
C MET A 217 14.49 6.25 0.90
N GLY A 218 15.03 5.24 0.23
CA GLY A 218 16.21 5.38 -0.64
C GLY A 218 15.89 6.04 -1.97
N ALA A 219 14.67 5.89 -2.46
CA ALA A 219 14.23 6.47 -3.75
C ALA A 219 13.78 7.94 -3.65
N VAL A 220 13.50 8.44 -2.44
CA VAL A 220 13.00 9.80 -2.24
C VAL A 220 14.16 10.78 -2.04
N ALA A 221 14.21 11.85 -2.84
CA ALA A 221 15.18 12.91 -2.63
C ALA A 221 14.98 13.56 -1.24
N GLN A 222 16.07 13.82 -0.53
CA GLN A 222 16.05 14.29 0.87
C GLN A 222 15.18 15.53 1.09
N ASN A 223 15.20 16.48 0.16
CA ASN A 223 14.41 17.72 0.21
C ASN A 223 12.90 17.49 -0.02
N LEU A 224 12.49 16.35 -0.56
CA LEU A 224 11.09 15.99 -0.81
C LEU A 224 10.51 15.05 0.25
N PHE A 225 11.36 14.49 1.11
CA PHE A 225 10.97 13.49 2.10
C PHE A 225 9.78 13.93 2.96
N GLU A 226 9.87 15.13 3.55
CA GLU A 226 8.80 15.65 4.40
C GLU A 226 7.49 15.84 3.62
N SER A 227 7.60 16.35 2.42
CA SER A 227 6.46 16.56 1.52
C SER A 227 5.79 15.24 1.12
N GLU A 228 6.58 14.19 0.83
CA GLU A 228 6.04 12.86 0.50
C GLU A 228 5.38 12.22 1.72
N LEU A 229 6.02 12.28 2.88
CA LEU A 229 5.55 11.59 4.08
C LEU A 229 4.41 12.33 4.77
N PHE A 230 4.55 13.65 5.01
CA PHE A 230 3.60 14.45 5.79
C PHE A 230 2.66 15.29 4.92
N GLY A 231 2.94 15.42 3.62
CA GLY A 231 2.21 16.32 2.74
C GLY A 231 2.66 17.78 2.85
N HIS A 232 2.15 18.63 1.98
CA HIS A 232 2.44 20.08 2.04
C HIS A 232 1.25 20.93 1.61
N LYS A 233 1.26 22.17 2.07
CA LYS A 233 0.35 23.22 1.63
C LYS A 233 0.97 24.04 0.50
N LYS A 234 0.12 24.56 -0.39
CA LYS A 234 0.55 25.45 -1.46
C LYS A 234 1.41 26.60 -0.90
N GLY A 235 2.58 26.82 -1.51
CA GLY A 235 3.52 27.87 -1.08
C GLY A 235 4.46 27.46 0.06
N ALA A 236 4.45 26.19 0.51
CA ALA A 236 5.34 25.70 1.55
C ALA A 236 6.83 25.75 1.16
N PHE A 237 7.13 25.64 -0.13
CA PHE A 237 8.46 25.79 -0.75
C PHE A 237 8.29 26.26 -2.20
N THR A 238 9.40 26.62 -2.88
CA THR A 238 9.41 27.29 -4.19
C THR A 238 8.56 26.58 -5.25
N ASP A 239 8.51 25.23 -5.22
CA ASP A 239 7.77 24.42 -6.20
C ASP A 239 6.42 23.90 -5.70
N ALA A 240 5.97 24.28 -4.52
CA ALA A 240 4.68 23.88 -3.96
C ALA A 240 3.51 24.63 -4.62
N LYS A 241 3.15 24.24 -5.84
CA LYS A 241 2.10 24.88 -6.66
C LYS A 241 0.67 24.55 -6.20
N SER A 242 0.47 23.43 -5.52
CA SER A 242 -0.83 22.94 -5.02
C SER A 242 -0.66 22.26 -3.66
N ASP A 243 -1.76 22.07 -2.92
CA ASP A 243 -1.77 21.21 -1.74
C ASP A 243 -1.50 19.76 -2.15
N ARG A 244 -0.70 19.02 -1.36
CA ARG A 244 -0.45 17.60 -1.54
C ARG A 244 -0.65 16.84 -0.24
N ILE A 245 -1.42 15.76 -0.33
CA ILE A 245 -1.66 14.85 0.79
C ILE A 245 -0.45 13.93 0.96
N GLY A 246 0.02 13.76 2.21
CA GLY A 246 1.16 12.89 2.53
C GLY A 246 0.79 11.42 2.68
N LYS A 247 1.82 10.55 2.66
CA LYS A 247 1.64 9.09 2.79
C LYS A 247 1.00 8.68 4.11
N PHE A 248 1.25 9.39 5.21
CA PHE A 248 0.59 9.15 6.49
C PHE A 248 -0.93 9.31 6.40
N GLU A 249 -1.39 10.38 5.76
CA GLU A 249 -2.81 10.65 5.60
C GLU A 249 -3.46 9.69 4.59
N LEU A 250 -2.74 9.35 3.50
CA LEU A 250 -3.20 8.35 2.51
C LEU A 250 -3.34 6.94 3.11
N ALA A 251 -2.49 6.59 4.09
CA ALA A 251 -2.52 5.30 4.78
C ALA A 251 -3.56 5.25 5.91
N GLN A 252 -4.37 6.30 6.11
CA GLN A 252 -5.34 6.41 7.20
C GLN A 252 -6.28 5.20 7.29
N GLY A 253 -6.35 4.58 8.46
CA GLY A 253 -7.09 3.35 8.75
C GLY A 253 -6.41 2.06 8.26
N GLY A 254 -5.32 2.17 7.50
CA GLY A 254 -4.60 1.07 6.86
C GLY A 254 -3.20 0.82 7.41
N SER A 255 -2.27 0.43 6.52
CA SER A 255 -0.86 0.18 6.85
C SER A 255 0.06 1.08 6.04
N LEU A 256 1.09 1.61 6.70
CA LEU A 256 2.19 2.35 6.08
C LEU A 256 3.46 1.50 6.14
N PHE A 257 4.01 1.18 4.99
CA PHE A 257 5.28 0.48 4.84
C PHE A 257 6.40 1.45 4.47
N LEU A 258 7.45 1.50 5.29
CA LEU A 258 8.65 2.31 5.06
C LEU A 258 9.82 1.37 4.77
N ASP A 259 10.27 1.33 3.52
CA ASP A 259 11.44 0.53 3.12
C ASP A 259 12.73 1.36 3.24
N GLU A 260 13.85 0.68 3.43
CA GLU A 260 15.19 1.27 3.57
C GLU A 260 15.29 2.34 4.67
N LEU A 261 14.66 2.10 5.81
CA LEU A 261 14.59 3.05 6.93
C LEU A 261 15.96 3.50 7.45
N GLY A 262 17.01 2.67 7.32
CA GLY A 262 18.40 3.01 7.70
C GLY A 262 18.95 4.23 6.96
N ASN A 263 18.44 4.53 5.77
CA ASN A 263 18.88 5.67 4.95
C ASN A 263 18.30 7.02 5.41
N LEU A 264 17.43 7.03 6.45
CA LEU A 264 16.74 8.24 6.89
C LEU A 264 17.69 9.18 7.66
N PRO A 265 17.89 10.46 7.23
CA PRO A 265 18.67 11.44 7.97
C PRO A 265 18.13 11.69 9.38
N LEU A 266 19.01 12.01 10.33
CA LEU A 266 18.68 12.20 11.76
C LEU A 266 17.58 13.23 12.00
N GLU A 267 17.53 14.31 11.23
CA GLU A 267 16.50 15.34 11.33
C GLU A 267 15.09 14.80 11.01
N HIS A 268 14.99 13.91 10.00
CA HIS A 268 13.74 13.29 9.60
C HIS A 268 13.34 12.15 10.55
N GLN A 269 14.33 11.47 11.18
CA GLN A 269 14.06 10.49 12.22
C GLN A 269 13.33 11.13 13.42
N ALA A 270 13.72 12.36 13.82
CA ALA A 270 13.06 13.10 14.91
C ALA A 270 11.60 13.42 14.56
N LYS A 271 11.33 13.85 13.33
CA LYS A 271 9.96 14.15 12.86
C LYS A 271 9.09 12.89 12.77
N LEU A 272 9.66 11.79 12.28
CA LEU A 272 8.98 10.50 12.25
C LEU A 272 8.61 10.04 13.66
N LEU A 273 9.56 10.13 14.61
CA LEU A 273 9.31 9.79 16.01
C LEU A 273 8.16 10.62 16.61
N ALA A 274 8.18 11.94 16.39
CA ALA A 274 7.13 12.83 16.87
C ALA A 274 5.74 12.45 16.32
N ALA A 275 5.65 12.13 15.02
CA ALA A 275 4.42 11.66 14.40
C ALA A 275 3.89 10.35 15.02
N LEU A 276 4.79 9.39 15.28
CA LEU A 276 4.44 8.09 15.86
C LEU A 276 4.05 8.17 17.35
N GLN A 277 4.66 9.10 18.09
CA GLN A 277 4.36 9.29 19.50
C GLN A 277 3.03 10.02 19.71
N ASN A 278 2.84 11.11 18.98
CA ASN A 278 1.67 11.98 19.15
C ASN A 278 0.45 11.49 18.38
N ARG A 279 0.60 10.52 17.47
CA ARG A 279 -0.44 10.09 16.55
C ARG A 279 -1.02 11.26 15.72
N LYS A 280 -0.18 12.24 15.41
CA LYS A 280 -0.54 13.46 14.67
C LYS A 280 0.58 13.87 13.74
N ILE A 281 0.20 14.40 12.59
CA ILE A 281 1.13 15.02 11.63
C ILE A 281 0.71 16.44 11.34
N THR A 282 1.67 17.27 10.94
CA THR A 282 1.40 18.60 10.42
C THR A 282 2.02 18.70 9.03
N PRO A 283 1.22 18.96 7.98
CA PRO A 283 1.75 19.14 6.63
C PRO A 283 2.77 20.30 6.57
N VAL A 284 3.76 20.20 5.71
CA VAL A 284 4.78 21.25 5.54
C VAL A 284 4.11 22.55 5.12
N GLY A 285 4.43 23.63 5.81
CA GLY A 285 3.77 24.94 5.61
C GLY A 285 2.34 25.05 6.16
N GLY A 286 1.83 24.00 6.79
CA GLY A 286 0.53 24.00 7.46
C GLY A 286 0.65 24.29 8.96
N SER A 287 -0.44 24.77 9.59
CA SER A 287 -0.54 24.99 11.03
C SER A 287 -1.49 24.02 11.74
N LYS A 288 -2.33 23.31 10.99
CA LYS A 288 -3.33 22.39 11.55
C LYS A 288 -2.77 20.98 11.62
N ALA A 289 -2.75 20.41 12.83
CA ALA A 289 -2.41 19.01 13.02
C ALA A 289 -3.57 18.09 12.57
N VAL A 290 -3.21 16.97 11.95
CA VAL A 290 -4.13 15.93 11.48
C VAL A 290 -3.87 14.68 12.31
N ASP A 291 -4.91 14.08 12.87
CA ASP A 291 -4.82 12.82 13.60
C ASP A 291 -4.57 11.67 12.62
N ILE A 292 -3.67 10.74 13.00
CA ILE A 292 -3.34 9.56 12.20
C ILE A 292 -3.64 8.27 12.94
N ASP A 293 -4.30 7.36 12.25
CA ASP A 293 -4.48 5.97 12.66
C ASP A 293 -3.92 5.07 11.58
N ILE A 294 -2.68 4.63 11.78
CA ILE A 294 -1.98 3.73 10.86
C ILE A 294 -1.32 2.59 11.63
N ARG A 295 -1.17 1.45 10.97
CA ARG A 295 -0.23 0.40 11.35
C ARG A 295 1.08 0.61 10.62
N LEU A 296 2.19 0.72 11.36
CA LEU A 296 3.50 0.94 10.78
C LEU A 296 4.26 -0.38 10.59
N ILE A 297 4.79 -0.58 9.39
CA ILE A 297 5.71 -1.66 9.04
C ILE A 297 6.96 -1.00 8.47
N CYS A 298 8.14 -1.32 9.01
CA CYS A 298 9.41 -0.79 8.55
C CYS A 298 10.30 -1.90 8.03
N ALA A 299 11.15 -1.61 7.05
CA ALA A 299 12.16 -2.54 6.59
C ALA A 299 13.53 -1.87 6.45
N THR A 300 14.59 -2.65 6.66
CA THR A 300 15.96 -2.21 6.45
C THR A 300 16.89 -3.40 6.16
N ASN A 301 17.94 -3.14 5.41
CA ASN A 301 19.08 -4.04 5.26
C ASN A 301 20.26 -3.66 6.17
N ASP A 302 20.18 -2.49 6.84
CA ASP A 302 21.21 -2.00 7.76
C ASP A 302 21.10 -2.66 9.13
N ASN A 303 22.25 -2.78 9.81
CA ASN A 303 22.29 -3.09 11.23
C ASN A 303 21.99 -1.82 12.05
N LEU A 304 20.73 -1.67 12.49
CA LEU A 304 20.31 -0.47 13.22
C LEU A 304 20.98 -0.32 14.59
N ASP A 305 21.34 -1.41 15.27
CA ASP A 305 22.06 -1.34 16.55
C ASP A 305 23.45 -0.74 16.34
N GLN A 306 24.14 -1.15 15.28
CA GLN A 306 25.42 -0.56 14.90
C GLN A 306 25.23 0.91 14.47
N ALA A 307 24.21 1.24 13.70
CA ALA A 307 23.89 2.60 13.28
C ALA A 307 23.61 3.52 14.49
N VAL A 308 22.97 2.99 15.54
CA VAL A 308 22.78 3.71 16.82
C VAL A 308 24.11 3.94 17.51
N ALA A 309 24.98 2.92 17.61
CA ALA A 309 26.29 3.06 18.23
C ALA A 309 27.19 4.09 17.50
N GLU A 310 27.05 4.20 16.19
CA GLU A 310 27.74 5.17 15.33
C GLU A 310 27.07 6.56 15.30
N GLY A 311 25.93 6.74 15.97
CA GLY A 311 25.20 8.01 16.00
C GLY A 311 24.48 8.35 14.69
N ARG A 312 24.32 7.41 13.76
CA ARG A 312 23.58 7.58 12.49
C ARG A 312 22.08 7.32 12.63
N PHE A 313 21.67 6.59 13.66
CA PHE A 313 20.27 6.29 13.95
C PHE A 313 19.93 6.60 15.40
N ARG A 314 18.70 7.09 15.65
CA ARG A 314 18.26 7.45 17.01
C ARG A 314 17.75 6.20 17.73
N GLN A 315 18.24 5.99 18.94
CA GLN A 315 17.83 4.89 19.80
C GLN A 315 16.33 4.95 20.19
N ASP A 316 15.81 6.16 20.43
CA ASP A 316 14.42 6.36 20.80
C ASP A 316 13.45 5.99 19.65
N LEU A 317 13.82 6.28 18.41
CA LEU A 317 13.06 5.85 17.24
C LEU A 317 13.11 4.32 17.10
N LEU A 318 14.30 3.70 17.25
CA LEU A 318 14.45 2.25 17.16
C LEU A 318 13.51 1.53 18.14
N TYR A 319 13.49 1.94 19.42
CA TYR A 319 12.57 1.37 20.41
C TYR A 319 11.08 1.56 20.05
N ARG A 320 10.74 2.65 19.37
CA ARG A 320 9.36 2.91 18.96
C ARG A 320 8.89 2.04 17.80
N ILE A 321 9.77 1.74 16.85
CA ILE A 321 9.43 0.96 15.64
C ILE A 321 9.66 -0.55 15.82
N ASN A 322 10.61 -0.96 16.66
CA ASN A 322 10.98 -2.37 16.89
C ASN A 322 10.15 -2.99 18.02
N THR A 323 8.80 -3.04 17.86
CA THR A 323 7.94 -3.76 18.80
C THR A 323 7.97 -5.25 18.51
N VAL A 324 7.96 -5.64 17.24
CA VAL A 324 8.15 -7.02 16.76
C VAL A 324 9.16 -6.99 15.63
N GLU A 325 10.24 -7.76 15.79
CA GLU A 325 11.24 -7.93 14.74
C GLU A 325 10.99 -9.22 13.95
N ILE A 326 11.06 -9.10 12.62
CA ILE A 326 11.01 -10.23 11.70
C ILE A 326 12.28 -10.22 10.87
N ARG A 327 13.21 -11.13 11.19
CA ARG A 327 14.44 -11.30 10.43
C ARG A 327 14.21 -12.27 9.26
N LEU A 328 14.43 -11.80 8.04
CA LEU A 328 14.43 -12.62 6.86
C LEU A 328 15.79 -13.27 6.64
N PRO A 329 15.85 -14.60 6.51
CA PRO A 329 17.09 -15.30 6.23
C PRO A 329 17.59 -14.99 4.81
N ALA A 330 18.89 -14.89 4.64
CA ALA A 330 19.51 -14.83 3.33
C ALA A 330 19.24 -16.12 2.55
N LEU A 331 19.25 -16.07 1.21
CA LEU A 331 18.90 -17.24 0.39
C LEU A 331 19.85 -18.45 0.62
N ARG A 332 21.11 -18.17 0.92
CA ARG A 332 22.11 -19.19 1.32
C ARG A 332 21.78 -19.88 2.66
N GLU A 333 21.01 -19.25 3.54
CA GLU A 333 20.57 -19.81 4.83
C GLU A 333 19.26 -20.66 4.68
N ARG A 334 18.66 -20.61 3.49
CA ARG A 334 17.44 -21.36 3.11
C ARG A 334 17.57 -22.02 1.73
N SER A 335 18.69 -22.68 1.49
CA SER A 335 18.98 -23.34 0.19
C SER A 335 17.91 -24.32 -0.27
N ASP A 336 17.16 -24.92 0.68
CA ASP A 336 16.03 -25.81 0.40
C ASP A 336 14.87 -25.11 -0.35
N ASP A 337 14.78 -23.79 -0.30
CA ASP A 337 13.78 -23.00 -1.04
C ASP A 337 14.19 -22.75 -2.49
N ILE A 338 15.48 -22.87 -2.83
CA ILE A 338 16.01 -22.53 -4.16
C ILE A 338 15.32 -23.32 -5.28
N PRO A 339 15.13 -24.64 -5.19
CA PRO A 339 14.46 -25.38 -6.26
C PRO A 339 13.03 -24.89 -6.55
N MET A 340 12.24 -24.67 -5.50
CA MET A 340 10.88 -24.18 -5.63
C MET A 340 10.83 -22.77 -6.22
N LEU A 341 11.72 -21.87 -5.76
CA LEU A 341 11.83 -20.50 -6.29
C LEU A 341 12.29 -20.51 -7.75
N ALA A 342 13.24 -21.36 -8.10
CA ALA A 342 13.75 -21.50 -9.46
C ALA A 342 12.64 -21.97 -10.42
N ASP A 343 11.88 -22.99 -10.04
CA ASP A 343 10.75 -23.47 -10.83
C ASP A 343 9.65 -22.42 -10.98
N TYR A 344 9.34 -21.68 -9.90
CA TYR A 344 8.38 -20.59 -9.94
C TYR A 344 8.80 -19.50 -10.95
N TYR A 345 10.03 -19.00 -10.86
CA TYR A 345 10.53 -17.97 -11.77
C TYR A 345 10.68 -18.49 -13.19
N LEU A 346 11.12 -19.73 -13.38
CA LEU A 346 11.16 -20.33 -14.71
C LEU A 346 9.77 -20.33 -15.36
N ASN A 347 8.76 -20.82 -14.66
CA ASN A 347 7.38 -20.86 -15.17
C ASN A 347 6.86 -19.46 -15.48
N HIS A 348 7.11 -18.49 -14.60
CA HIS A 348 6.71 -17.09 -14.77
C HIS A 348 7.35 -16.48 -16.04
N PHE A 349 8.67 -16.61 -16.21
CA PHE A 349 9.36 -16.01 -17.35
C PHE A 349 9.15 -16.81 -18.63
N ALA A 350 9.03 -18.15 -18.57
CA ALA A 350 8.68 -18.97 -19.71
C ALA A 350 7.33 -18.58 -20.32
N GLN A 351 6.32 -18.31 -19.49
CA GLN A 351 5.03 -17.79 -19.95
C GLN A 351 5.17 -16.37 -20.55
N LYS A 352 5.88 -15.48 -19.87
CA LYS A 352 6.11 -14.09 -20.30
C LYS A 352 6.78 -14.03 -21.68
N TYR A 353 7.78 -14.87 -21.93
CA TYR A 353 8.56 -14.91 -23.17
C TYR A 353 8.08 -15.97 -24.15
N LYS A 354 6.98 -16.70 -23.85
CA LYS A 354 6.39 -17.76 -24.68
C LYS A 354 7.42 -18.84 -25.06
N ARG A 355 8.21 -19.28 -24.10
CA ARG A 355 9.20 -20.34 -24.23
C ARG A 355 8.78 -21.55 -23.42
N ASN A 356 9.22 -22.73 -23.83
CA ASN A 356 9.01 -23.95 -23.07
C ASN A 356 10.39 -24.50 -22.69
N LEU A 357 10.82 -24.23 -21.46
CA LEU A 357 12.16 -24.56 -20.97
C LEU A 357 12.06 -25.39 -19.70
N THR A 358 13.05 -26.27 -19.50
CA THR A 358 13.18 -27.09 -18.28
C THR A 358 14.56 -26.89 -17.66
N ILE A 359 14.64 -27.01 -16.31
CA ILE A 359 15.91 -26.98 -15.58
C ILE A 359 16.40 -28.43 -15.44
N LYS A 360 17.63 -28.73 -15.90
CA LYS A 360 18.26 -30.03 -15.70
C LYS A 360 18.72 -30.19 -14.25
N THR A 361 18.79 -31.45 -13.77
CA THR A 361 19.26 -31.73 -12.40
C THR A 361 20.64 -31.15 -12.09
N HIS A 362 21.54 -31.16 -13.08
CA HIS A 362 22.87 -30.55 -12.93
C HIS A 362 22.78 -29.02 -12.69
N ASP A 363 21.97 -28.34 -13.50
CA ASP A 363 21.78 -26.90 -13.40
C ASP A 363 21.11 -26.50 -12.08
N MET A 364 20.14 -27.30 -11.61
CA MET A 364 19.52 -27.12 -10.29
C MET A 364 20.56 -27.26 -9.16
N SER A 365 21.49 -28.22 -9.28
CA SER A 365 22.56 -28.37 -8.29
C SER A 365 23.50 -27.16 -8.26
N LEU A 366 23.79 -26.56 -9.41
CA LEU A 366 24.56 -25.33 -9.50
C LEU A 366 23.84 -24.15 -8.83
N LEU A 367 22.54 -24.02 -9.07
CA LEU A 367 21.73 -22.98 -8.40
C LEU A 367 21.76 -23.13 -6.88
N CYS A 368 21.67 -24.36 -6.35
CA CYS A 368 21.71 -24.62 -4.90
C CYS A 368 23.08 -24.37 -4.27
N GLN A 369 24.16 -24.51 -5.03
CA GLN A 369 25.53 -24.31 -4.53
C GLN A 369 25.99 -22.84 -4.53
N TYR A 370 25.35 -22.01 -5.34
CA TYR A 370 25.72 -20.60 -5.45
C TYR A 370 25.26 -19.79 -4.21
N ALA A 371 26.07 -18.84 -3.78
CA ALA A 371 25.83 -18.10 -2.53
C ALA A 371 24.74 -17.02 -2.59
N TRP A 372 24.31 -16.61 -3.78
CA TRP A 372 23.27 -15.61 -4.04
C TRP A 372 23.44 -14.33 -3.21
N PRO A 373 24.51 -13.54 -3.39
CA PRO A 373 24.70 -12.30 -2.64
C PRO A 373 23.56 -11.29 -2.83
N GLY A 374 22.88 -11.28 -3.98
CA GLY A 374 21.66 -10.50 -4.23
C GLY A 374 20.35 -11.25 -3.92
N ASN A 375 20.44 -12.39 -3.24
CA ASN A 375 19.33 -13.19 -2.75
C ASN A 375 18.32 -13.57 -3.85
N VAL A 376 17.02 -13.54 -3.53
CA VAL A 376 15.93 -13.93 -4.45
C VAL A 376 15.86 -13.00 -5.67
N ARG A 377 16.21 -11.71 -5.49
CA ARG A 377 16.24 -10.76 -6.62
C ARG A 377 17.29 -11.17 -7.66
N GLU A 378 18.46 -11.58 -7.22
CA GLU A 378 19.53 -12.07 -8.10
C GLU A 378 19.13 -13.39 -8.76
N LEU A 379 18.56 -14.34 -8.00
CA LEU A 379 18.07 -15.61 -8.54
C LEU A 379 17.02 -15.38 -9.65
N ALA A 380 16.04 -14.50 -9.40
CA ALA A 380 15.01 -14.17 -10.39
C ALA A 380 15.61 -13.58 -11.68
N HIS A 381 16.54 -12.62 -11.55
CA HIS A 381 17.23 -12.03 -12.70
C HIS A 381 18.13 -13.05 -13.44
N ALA A 382 18.78 -13.95 -12.71
CA ALA A 382 19.61 -15.01 -13.32
C ALA A 382 18.73 -15.95 -14.17
N ILE A 383 17.59 -16.38 -13.63
CA ILE A 383 16.65 -17.23 -14.36
C ILE A 383 16.05 -16.49 -15.56
N GLU A 384 15.62 -15.22 -15.39
CA GLU A 384 15.10 -14.41 -16.50
C GLU A 384 16.12 -14.31 -17.63
N ARG A 385 17.37 -14.01 -17.30
CA ARG A 385 18.48 -13.94 -18.26
C ARG A 385 18.71 -15.28 -18.94
N ALA A 386 18.72 -16.38 -18.18
CA ALA A 386 18.88 -17.72 -18.73
C ALA A 386 17.72 -18.06 -19.68
N VAL A 387 16.47 -17.73 -19.34
CA VAL A 387 15.30 -17.94 -20.23
C VAL A 387 15.46 -17.16 -21.54
N ILE A 388 16.00 -15.94 -21.52
CA ILE A 388 16.19 -15.12 -22.72
C ILE A 388 17.34 -15.66 -23.60
N LEU A 389 18.44 -16.08 -22.99
CA LEU A 389 19.69 -16.45 -23.69
C LEU A 389 19.78 -17.93 -24.08
N SER A 390 18.98 -18.82 -23.46
CA SER A 390 19.06 -20.24 -23.77
C SER A 390 18.64 -20.56 -25.20
N ASP A 391 19.40 -21.36 -25.88
CA ASP A 391 19.07 -21.96 -27.19
C ASP A 391 18.46 -23.36 -27.00
N GLY A 392 17.22 -23.57 -27.49
CA GLY A 392 16.50 -24.86 -27.35
C GLY A 392 15.59 -24.97 -26.12
N ASP A 393 15.35 -26.19 -25.61
CA ASP A 393 14.33 -26.52 -24.61
C ASP A 393 14.89 -26.61 -23.17
N ASN A 394 16.18 -26.39 -22.99
CA ASN A 394 16.84 -26.48 -21.70
C ASN A 394 17.40 -25.11 -21.27
N LEU A 395 17.22 -24.79 -19.98
CA LEU A 395 17.80 -23.60 -19.37
C LEU A 395 19.32 -23.78 -19.27
N ASP A 396 20.10 -22.82 -19.78
CA ASP A 396 21.56 -22.76 -19.56
C ASP A 396 21.88 -21.86 -18.39
N VAL A 397 22.00 -22.45 -17.21
CA VAL A 397 22.29 -21.74 -15.96
C VAL A 397 23.79 -21.42 -15.84
N SER A 398 24.67 -22.24 -16.43
CA SER A 398 26.12 -22.10 -16.30
C SER A 398 26.65 -20.80 -16.92
N SER A 399 26.05 -20.38 -18.05
CA SER A 399 26.40 -19.14 -18.73
C SER A 399 26.06 -17.89 -17.91
N VAL A 400 25.10 -18.00 -16.97
CA VAL A 400 24.56 -16.88 -16.20
C VAL A 400 25.19 -16.77 -14.83
N ILE A 401 25.40 -17.88 -14.12
CA ILE A 401 26.12 -17.92 -12.83
C ILE A 401 27.59 -17.54 -13.02
N GLY A 402 28.25 -18.03 -14.09
CA GLY A 402 29.63 -17.68 -14.39
C GLY A 402 29.87 -16.21 -14.72
N SER A 403 28.89 -15.54 -15.35
CA SER A 403 28.96 -14.10 -15.65
C SER A 403 28.61 -13.19 -14.46
N ALA A 404 27.81 -13.66 -13.52
CA ALA A 404 27.51 -12.94 -12.27
C ALA A 404 28.74 -12.95 -11.31
N GLY A 405 29.56 -14.00 -11.38
CA GLY A 405 30.84 -14.08 -10.65
C GLY A 405 31.92 -13.14 -11.19
N THR A 406 31.78 -12.60 -12.40
CA THR A 406 32.72 -11.63 -12.98
C THR A 406 32.37 -10.15 -12.69
N THR A 407 31.21 -9.85 -12.10
CA THR A 407 30.93 -8.54 -11.49
C THR A 407 31.18 -8.52 -9.98
N ASN A 408 31.45 -9.65 -9.36
CA ASN A 408 32.11 -9.65 -8.08
C ASN A 408 33.57 -9.26 -8.32
N HIS A 409 33.96 -8.13 -7.80
CA HIS A 409 35.30 -7.94 -7.32
C HIS A 409 35.79 -9.29 -6.78
N THR A 410 36.46 -10.07 -7.61
CA THR A 410 37.49 -10.94 -7.12
C THR A 410 38.42 -10.01 -6.37
N THR A 411 38.27 -10.00 -5.06
CA THR A 411 39.37 -9.74 -4.14
C THR A 411 40.32 -10.92 -4.29
N THR A 412 40.85 -11.12 -5.50
CA THR A 412 42.21 -11.49 -5.63
C THR A 412 42.95 -10.28 -5.07
N ASN A 413 43.90 -10.55 -4.22
CA ASN A 413 44.84 -9.61 -3.63
C ASN A 413 45.62 -8.75 -4.67
N ASP A 414 44.91 -8.11 -5.60
CA ASP A 414 45.36 -7.11 -6.54
C ASP A 414 45.08 -5.68 -6.03
N ASN A 415 44.62 -5.52 -4.78
CA ASN A 415 44.58 -4.23 -4.08
C ASN A 415 45.96 -3.69 -3.75
N GLU A 416 47.04 -4.40 -4.16
CA GLU A 416 48.37 -3.80 -4.18
C GLU A 416 48.66 -2.92 -5.41
N ALA A 417 47.69 -2.80 -6.38
CA ALA A 417 47.99 -2.18 -7.67
C ALA A 417 47.86 -0.66 -7.72
N TYR A 418 47.27 -0.01 -6.70
CA TYR A 418 47.01 1.45 -6.75
C TYR A 418 47.54 2.25 -5.56
N ASP A 419 48.41 1.65 -4.72
CA ASP A 419 49.05 2.38 -3.60
C ASP A 419 50.17 3.34 -4.02
N THR A 420 50.60 3.33 -5.27
CA THR A 420 51.57 4.26 -5.80
C THR A 420 51.17 4.76 -7.18
N PHE A 421 50.95 6.06 -7.30
CA PHE A 421 50.80 6.77 -8.57
C PHE A 421 52.19 7.05 -9.21
N ASP A 422 53.23 6.32 -8.80
CA ASP A 422 54.55 6.41 -9.39
C ASP A 422 54.56 5.70 -10.75
N LEU A 423 54.72 6.48 -11.81
CA LEU A 423 54.73 6.01 -13.19
C LEU A 423 55.84 4.98 -13.46
N GLU A 424 56.98 5.06 -12.80
CA GLU A 424 58.08 4.11 -12.97
C GLU A 424 57.74 2.73 -12.44
N ILE A 425 57.11 2.68 -11.26
CA ILE A 425 56.65 1.43 -10.63
C ILE A 425 55.54 0.79 -11.46
N LEU A 426 54.57 1.59 -11.93
CA LEU A 426 53.50 1.10 -12.80
C LEU A 426 54.01 0.58 -14.13
N GLU A 427 54.98 1.30 -14.74
CA GLU A 427 55.60 0.89 -16.00
C GLU A 427 56.37 -0.43 -15.81
N GLN A 428 57.19 -0.57 -14.76
CA GLN A 428 57.94 -1.78 -14.45
C GLN A 428 57.00 -3.00 -14.26
N ARG A 429 55.90 -2.86 -13.50
CA ARG A 429 54.92 -3.91 -13.29
C ARG A 429 54.26 -4.34 -14.61
N THR A 430 53.86 -3.36 -15.42
CA THR A 430 53.17 -3.59 -16.69
C THR A 430 54.10 -4.29 -17.70
N VAL A 431 55.39 -3.88 -17.77
CA VAL A 431 56.41 -4.53 -18.62
C VAL A 431 56.63 -5.98 -18.18
N ARG A 432 56.77 -6.23 -16.86
CA ARG A 432 56.96 -7.56 -16.30
C ARG A 432 55.75 -8.47 -16.58
N ALA A 433 54.53 -7.98 -16.37
CA ALA A 433 53.28 -8.71 -16.63
C ALA A 433 53.16 -9.11 -18.12
N ALA A 434 53.48 -8.19 -19.04
CA ALA A 434 53.43 -8.47 -20.47
C ALA A 434 54.51 -9.53 -20.87
N LEU A 435 55.70 -9.48 -20.30
CA LEU A 435 56.72 -10.52 -20.56
C LEU A 435 56.29 -11.89 -20.08
N THR A 436 55.72 -11.98 -18.88
CA THR A 436 55.21 -13.23 -18.32
C THR A 436 54.07 -13.78 -19.18
N HIS A 437 53.11 -12.94 -19.54
CA HIS A 437 51.98 -13.33 -20.40
C HIS A 437 52.40 -13.90 -21.76
N TYR A 438 53.40 -13.27 -22.40
CA TYR A 438 53.94 -13.72 -23.71
C TYR A 438 55.17 -14.64 -23.58
N GLN A 439 55.34 -15.31 -22.42
CA GLN A 439 56.38 -16.31 -22.16
C GLN A 439 57.79 -15.89 -22.58
N GLY A 440 58.14 -14.61 -22.31
CA GLY A 440 59.46 -14.06 -22.61
C GLY A 440 59.60 -13.54 -24.05
N ASN A 441 58.59 -13.60 -24.90
CA ASN A 441 58.65 -13.08 -26.27
C ASN A 441 58.58 -11.56 -26.30
N VAL A 442 59.74 -10.91 -26.29
CA VAL A 442 59.91 -9.44 -26.25
C VAL A 442 59.16 -8.72 -27.40
N SER A 443 59.10 -9.33 -28.58
CA SER A 443 58.46 -8.72 -29.75
C SER A 443 56.94 -8.67 -29.63
N HIS A 444 56.34 -9.73 -29.10
CA HIS A 444 54.90 -9.80 -28.84
C HIS A 444 54.48 -8.93 -27.66
N ALA A 445 55.29 -8.94 -26.58
CA ALA A 445 55.06 -8.08 -25.42
C ALA A 445 55.17 -6.59 -25.77
N ALA A 446 56.17 -6.20 -26.54
CA ALA A 446 56.32 -4.81 -27.04
C ALA A 446 55.10 -4.37 -27.86
N LYS A 447 54.62 -5.20 -28.78
CA LYS A 447 53.43 -4.91 -29.62
C LYS A 447 52.16 -4.73 -28.78
N ALA A 448 51.97 -5.56 -27.76
CA ALA A 448 50.85 -5.48 -26.85
C ALA A 448 50.84 -4.20 -26.00
N LEU A 449 52.03 -3.73 -25.64
CA LEU A 449 52.22 -2.47 -24.86
C LEU A 449 52.25 -1.22 -25.77
N GLY A 450 52.06 -1.35 -27.10
CA GLY A 450 52.16 -0.21 -28.03
C GLY A 450 53.58 0.34 -28.19
N LEU A 451 54.61 -0.48 -27.85
CA LEU A 451 56.00 -0.07 -27.86
C LEU A 451 56.75 -0.67 -29.06
N THR A 452 57.78 0.05 -29.52
CA THR A 452 58.73 -0.53 -30.48
C THR A 452 59.62 -1.55 -29.76
N ARG A 453 60.15 -2.55 -30.47
CA ARG A 453 61.04 -3.54 -29.91
C ARG A 453 62.27 -2.94 -29.24
N GLY A 454 62.88 -1.86 -29.82
CA GLY A 454 63.99 -1.14 -29.20
C GLY A 454 63.62 -0.36 -27.94
N ALA A 455 62.39 0.17 -27.86
CA ALA A 455 61.88 0.84 -26.69
C ALA A 455 61.64 -0.19 -25.52
N MET A 456 61.24 -1.39 -25.86
CA MET A 456 61.04 -2.49 -24.89
C MET A 456 62.40 -2.94 -24.32
N TYR A 457 63.41 -3.14 -25.13
CA TYR A 457 64.76 -3.53 -24.64
C TYR A 457 65.33 -2.49 -23.69
N ARG A 458 65.21 -1.18 -23.99
CA ARG A 458 65.66 -0.11 -23.09
C ARG A 458 64.97 -0.16 -21.74
N ARG A 459 63.69 -0.54 -21.68
CA ARG A 459 62.94 -0.69 -20.43
C ARG A 459 63.35 -1.94 -19.65
N LEU A 460 63.62 -3.04 -20.36
CA LEU A 460 64.12 -4.25 -19.73
C LEU A 460 65.49 -4.00 -19.06
N GLU A 461 66.41 -3.29 -19.75
CA GLU A 461 67.70 -2.89 -19.21
C GLU A 461 67.56 -1.92 -18.03
N LYS A 462 66.65 -0.94 -18.13
CA LYS A 462 66.37 0.03 -17.06
C LYS A 462 65.86 -0.65 -15.79
N TYR A 463 64.99 -1.66 -15.91
CA TYR A 463 64.34 -2.32 -14.79
C TYR A 463 64.98 -3.65 -14.38
N GLY A 464 66.06 -4.06 -15.00
CA GLY A 464 66.78 -5.29 -14.69
C GLY A 464 65.95 -6.56 -14.95
N LEU A 465 65.12 -6.61 -15.98
CA LEU A 465 64.19 -7.66 -16.37
C LEU A 465 64.70 -8.50 -17.53
#